data_26011ee019fd4fd91c8437ae2e2db4d2
#
_entry.id   26011ee019fd4fd91c8437ae2e2db4d2
#
_cell.length_a   1.000
_cell.length_b   1.000
_cell.length_c   1.000
_cell.angle_alpha   90.00
_cell.angle_beta   90.00
_cell.angle_gamma   90.00
#
_symmetry.space_group_name_H-M   'P 1'
#
loop_
_entity.id
_entity.type
_entity.pdbx_description
1 polymer ?
#
loop_
_entity_poly.entity_id
_entity_poly.type
_entity_poly.pdbx_seq_one_letter_code
_entity_poly.pdbx_strand_id
1 'polypeptide(L)'
;IAFILFQTIPDKLISIFGSGDENYMEFACIAFRTYLMLCICNGIQIPSGIFFQAIGKSIKSAILSLSRQVLFLIPAMVVFGHMFGIQGVLYSGPFADGLAFIIASILLINEVRKLKNGTEKNIRNKKVDTNINNNENKHIIITLSREYGSGGRYIGKLVAEKLGIKLYDKEFITEIAEETGLSEEYIKENEQKRENLSILNNGYYFGLNNADELFIKESKIIKKVADEESCVIVGRCADYILRNREDVLKIFVYSDMENKIERATKFYGLNKESAKKEINRIDKLRANHYKYYTENDWRDKSNYDICINSDALGVEKASEIICDIVNNKVTVS
;
A
#
# COMPACT_ATOMS: atom_id res chain seq x y z
N ILE A 1 -2.59 -23.83 22.10
CA ILE A 1 -2.78 -23.67 23.56
C ILE A 1 -4.27 -23.48 23.87
N ALA A 2 -4.97 -22.44 23.36
CA ALA A 2 -6.37 -22.15 23.67
C ALA A 2 -7.32 -23.36 23.45
N PHE A 3 -7.21 -24.04 22.30
CA PHE A 3 -7.99 -25.23 21.99
C PHE A 3 -7.84 -26.32 23.05
N ILE A 4 -6.59 -26.60 23.49
CA ILE A 4 -6.32 -27.61 24.54
C ILE A 4 -7.00 -27.21 25.84
N LEU A 5 -6.88 -25.95 26.26
CA LEU A 5 -7.53 -25.45 27.46
C LEU A 5 -9.06 -25.58 27.41
N PHE A 6 -9.68 -25.27 26.28
CA PHE A 6 -11.11 -25.37 26.11
C PHE A 6 -11.64 -26.82 26.18
N GLN A 7 -10.83 -27.79 25.76
CA GLN A 7 -11.20 -29.20 25.78
C GLN A 7 -10.86 -29.90 27.09
N THR A 8 -9.79 -29.51 27.80
CA THR A 8 -9.33 -30.22 28.99
C THR A 8 -9.90 -29.68 30.31
N ILE A 9 -10.03 -28.37 30.45
CA ILE A 9 -10.44 -27.71 31.70
C ILE A 9 -11.55 -26.66 31.50
N PRO A 10 -12.66 -26.97 30.79
CA PRO A 10 -13.72 -25.99 30.53
C PRO A 10 -14.40 -25.52 31.84
N ASP A 11 -14.56 -26.42 32.82
CA ASP A 11 -15.13 -26.15 34.14
C ASP A 11 -14.42 -24.99 34.86
N LYS A 12 -13.10 -24.98 34.89
CA LYS A 12 -12.30 -23.89 35.48
C LYS A 12 -12.39 -22.60 34.68
N LEU A 13 -12.47 -22.69 33.36
CA LEU A 13 -12.61 -21.50 32.51
C LEU A 13 -13.99 -20.87 32.66
N ILE A 14 -15.04 -21.68 32.73
CA ILE A 14 -16.41 -21.21 32.92
C ILE A 14 -16.57 -20.58 34.30
N SER A 15 -15.97 -21.16 35.33
CA SER A 15 -16.05 -20.65 36.71
C SER A 15 -15.41 -19.26 36.88
N ILE A 16 -14.54 -18.82 35.99
CA ILE A 16 -13.99 -17.44 35.97
C ILE A 16 -15.08 -16.43 35.60
N PHE A 17 -16.04 -16.82 34.75
CA PHE A 17 -17.12 -15.93 34.30
C PHE A 17 -18.38 -16.00 35.16
N GLY A 18 -18.52 -17.05 35.93
CA GLY A 18 -19.62 -17.23 36.86
C GLY A 18 -19.76 -18.68 37.33
N SER A 19 -20.44 -18.90 38.46
CA SER A 19 -20.80 -20.21 38.97
C SER A 19 -22.35 -20.33 38.99
N GLY A 20 -22.84 -21.43 38.48
CA GLY A 20 -24.26 -21.79 38.50
C GLY A 20 -24.53 -23.05 39.31
N ASP A 21 -25.74 -23.57 39.26
CA ASP A 21 -26.10 -24.89 39.79
C ASP A 21 -25.40 -26.00 38.99
N GLU A 22 -25.44 -27.23 39.47
CA GLU A 22 -24.76 -28.37 38.88
C GLU A 22 -25.22 -28.64 37.44
N ASN A 23 -26.52 -28.51 37.15
CA ASN A 23 -27.09 -28.70 35.83
C ASN A 23 -26.60 -27.62 34.82
N TYR A 24 -26.48 -26.37 35.31
CA TYR A 24 -25.90 -25.28 34.50
C TYR A 24 -24.48 -25.53 34.13
N MET A 25 -23.64 -25.95 35.09
CA MET A 25 -22.22 -26.20 34.84
C MET A 25 -22.01 -27.38 33.89
N GLU A 26 -22.78 -28.44 34.03
CA GLU A 26 -22.72 -29.61 33.13
C GLU A 26 -23.07 -29.18 31.69
N PHE A 27 -24.21 -28.50 31.50
CA PHE A 27 -24.61 -27.99 30.19
C PHE A 27 -23.59 -27.01 29.60
N ALA A 28 -23.08 -26.08 30.40
CA ALA A 28 -22.11 -25.10 29.98
C ALA A 28 -20.79 -25.74 29.52
N CYS A 29 -20.32 -26.79 30.21
CA CYS A 29 -19.15 -27.56 29.81
C CYS A 29 -19.33 -28.28 28.49
N ILE A 30 -20.50 -28.91 28.29
CA ILE A 30 -20.85 -29.56 27.01
C ILE A 30 -20.91 -28.52 25.90
N ALA A 31 -21.61 -27.42 26.13
CA ALA A 31 -21.75 -26.33 25.16
C ALA A 31 -20.38 -25.75 24.75
N PHE A 32 -19.51 -25.49 25.72
CA PHE A 32 -18.20 -24.91 25.52
C PHE A 32 -17.31 -25.84 24.70
N ARG A 33 -17.26 -27.12 25.05
CA ARG A 33 -16.49 -28.15 24.30
C ARG A 33 -17.01 -28.31 22.88
N THR A 34 -18.32 -28.41 22.72
CA THR A 34 -18.96 -28.66 21.43
C THR A 34 -18.80 -27.46 20.51
N TYR A 35 -19.14 -26.25 20.98
CA TYR A 35 -19.12 -25.05 20.16
C TYR A 35 -17.71 -24.64 19.74
N LEU A 36 -16.71 -24.83 20.62
CA LEU A 36 -15.30 -24.49 20.36
C LEU A 36 -14.47 -25.67 19.81
N MET A 37 -15.12 -26.79 19.43
CA MET A 37 -14.43 -27.99 18.96
C MET A 37 -13.50 -27.73 17.76
N LEU A 38 -13.89 -26.87 16.84
CA LEU A 38 -13.10 -26.49 15.64
C LEU A 38 -12.48 -25.08 15.74
N CYS A 39 -12.31 -24.52 16.93
CA CYS A 39 -11.72 -23.19 17.07
C CYS A 39 -10.26 -23.10 16.54
N ILE A 40 -9.57 -24.25 16.42
CA ILE A 40 -8.23 -24.33 15.80
C ILE A 40 -8.25 -23.90 14.32
N CYS A 41 -9.39 -24.10 13.64
CA CYS A 41 -9.58 -23.73 12.24
C CYS A 41 -9.53 -22.20 12.06
N ASN A 42 -9.87 -21.43 13.09
CA ASN A 42 -9.78 -19.96 13.09
C ASN A 42 -8.32 -19.47 12.97
N GLY A 43 -7.35 -20.31 13.38
CA GLY A 43 -5.92 -20.03 13.19
C GLY A 43 -5.45 -19.93 11.73
N ILE A 44 -6.23 -20.44 10.78
CA ILE A 44 -5.97 -20.28 9.34
C ILE A 44 -6.96 -19.29 8.73
N GLN A 45 -8.21 -19.31 9.13
CA GLN A 45 -9.25 -18.47 8.58
C GLN A 45 -8.97 -16.96 8.81
N ILE A 46 -8.67 -16.56 10.05
CA ILE A 46 -8.42 -15.16 10.40
C ILE A 46 -7.15 -14.62 9.69
N PRO A 47 -5.99 -15.30 9.76
CA PRO A 47 -4.81 -14.84 9.02
C PRO A 47 -5.01 -14.82 7.50
N SER A 48 -5.82 -15.73 6.92
CA SER A 48 -6.16 -15.71 5.50
C SER A 48 -6.92 -14.43 5.12
N GLY A 49 -7.87 -13.99 5.95
CA GLY A 49 -8.57 -12.73 5.75
C GLY A 49 -7.61 -11.53 5.75
N ILE A 50 -6.70 -11.47 6.72
CA ILE A 50 -5.67 -10.42 6.83
C ILE A 50 -4.71 -10.48 5.62
N PHE A 51 -4.30 -11.68 5.20
CA PHE A 51 -3.47 -11.86 4.01
C PHE A 51 -4.14 -11.30 2.75
N PHE A 52 -5.44 -11.57 2.52
CA PHE A 52 -6.16 -11.02 1.37
C PHE A 52 -6.29 -9.50 1.43
N GLN A 53 -6.40 -8.91 2.62
CA GLN A 53 -6.36 -7.45 2.81
C GLN A 53 -4.98 -6.89 2.43
N ALA A 54 -3.91 -7.49 2.94
CA ALA A 54 -2.53 -7.06 2.69
C ALA A 54 -2.15 -7.06 1.20
N ILE A 55 -2.70 -8.02 0.40
CA ILE A 55 -2.46 -8.07 -1.06
C ILE A 55 -3.49 -7.27 -1.88
N GLY A 56 -4.27 -6.38 -1.23
CA GLY A 56 -5.22 -5.51 -1.90
C GLY A 56 -6.49 -6.20 -2.43
N LYS A 57 -6.81 -7.42 -1.97
CA LYS A 57 -8.01 -8.18 -2.37
C LYS A 57 -9.10 -8.13 -1.31
N SER A 58 -9.52 -6.91 -0.95
CA SER A 58 -10.48 -6.61 0.12
C SER A 58 -11.81 -7.36 -0.03
N ILE A 59 -12.31 -7.53 -1.27
CA ILE A 59 -13.56 -8.27 -1.55
C ILE A 59 -13.43 -9.75 -1.09
N LYS A 60 -12.29 -10.40 -1.34
CA LYS A 60 -12.08 -11.78 -0.89
C LYS A 60 -12.01 -11.89 0.63
N SER A 61 -11.39 -10.91 1.29
CA SER A 61 -11.36 -10.83 2.74
C SER A 61 -12.75 -10.62 3.34
N ALA A 62 -13.54 -9.71 2.77
CA ALA A 62 -14.92 -9.48 3.19
C ALA A 62 -15.80 -10.73 3.02
N ILE A 63 -15.68 -11.44 1.90
CA ILE A 63 -16.38 -12.71 1.67
C ILE A 63 -15.99 -13.74 2.73
N LEU A 64 -14.71 -13.89 3.06
CA LEU A 64 -14.25 -14.83 4.10
C LEU A 64 -14.80 -14.48 5.48
N SER A 65 -14.83 -13.20 5.85
CA SER A 65 -15.34 -12.74 7.14
C SER A 65 -16.85 -12.92 7.25
N LEU A 66 -17.61 -12.53 6.22
CA LEU A 66 -19.06 -12.58 6.23
C LEU A 66 -19.62 -13.98 6.01
N SER A 67 -18.95 -14.80 5.21
CA SER A 67 -19.42 -16.17 4.90
C SER A 67 -19.56 -17.02 6.14
N ARG A 68 -18.64 -16.92 7.10
CA ARG A 68 -18.71 -17.68 8.34
C ARG A 68 -19.97 -17.35 9.15
N GLN A 69 -20.26 -16.07 9.34
CA GLN A 69 -21.35 -15.64 10.20
C GLN A 69 -22.71 -15.67 9.49
N VAL A 70 -22.78 -15.05 8.31
CA VAL A 70 -24.04 -14.83 7.61
C VAL A 70 -24.43 -16.04 6.75
N LEU A 71 -23.46 -16.62 6.05
CA LEU A 71 -23.75 -17.69 5.09
C LEU A 71 -23.81 -19.09 5.72
N PHE A 72 -23.01 -19.33 6.76
CA PHE A 72 -22.92 -20.67 7.36
C PHE A 72 -23.52 -20.73 8.76
N LEU A 73 -23.16 -19.84 9.68
CA LEU A 73 -23.58 -19.95 11.07
C LEU A 73 -25.10 -19.70 11.23
N ILE A 74 -25.64 -18.63 10.66
CA ILE A 74 -27.07 -18.29 10.81
C ILE A 74 -27.95 -19.37 10.18
N PRO A 75 -27.76 -19.83 8.91
CA PRO A 75 -28.58 -20.89 8.36
C PRO A 75 -28.43 -22.22 9.12
N ALA A 76 -27.20 -22.58 9.53
CA ALA A 76 -26.97 -23.79 10.30
C ALA A 76 -27.68 -23.75 11.67
N MET A 77 -27.65 -22.62 12.37
CA MET A 77 -28.40 -22.44 13.62
C MET A 77 -29.91 -22.67 13.44
N VAL A 78 -30.50 -22.12 12.39
CA VAL A 78 -31.93 -22.28 12.12
C VAL A 78 -32.26 -23.74 11.78
N VAL A 79 -31.52 -24.34 10.86
CA VAL A 79 -31.78 -25.70 10.40
C VAL A 79 -31.51 -26.73 11.51
N PHE A 80 -30.35 -26.70 12.14
CA PHE A 80 -29.99 -27.65 13.19
C PHE A 80 -30.79 -27.42 14.48
N GLY A 81 -31.10 -26.16 14.79
CA GLY A 81 -31.97 -25.80 15.91
C GLY A 81 -33.39 -26.41 15.74
N HIS A 82 -33.92 -26.38 14.50
CA HIS A 82 -35.22 -26.99 14.21
C HIS A 82 -35.19 -28.54 14.23
N MET A 83 -34.08 -29.13 13.78
CA MET A 83 -33.93 -30.61 13.72
C MET A 83 -33.55 -31.24 15.07
N PHE A 84 -32.66 -30.65 15.83
CA PHE A 84 -32.03 -31.21 17.02
C PHE A 84 -32.20 -30.37 18.28
N GLY A 85 -33.03 -29.32 18.23
CA GLY A 85 -33.22 -28.42 19.35
C GLY A 85 -31.93 -27.69 19.77
N ILE A 86 -31.76 -27.51 21.08
CA ILE A 86 -30.62 -26.71 21.61
C ILE A 86 -29.26 -27.33 21.30
N GLN A 87 -29.17 -28.66 21.21
CA GLN A 87 -27.94 -29.32 20.83
C GLN A 87 -27.57 -29.05 19.37
N GLY A 88 -28.56 -28.93 18.47
CA GLY A 88 -28.33 -28.52 17.09
C GLY A 88 -27.72 -27.15 16.97
N VAL A 89 -28.17 -26.22 17.80
CA VAL A 89 -27.57 -24.85 17.86
C VAL A 89 -26.10 -24.93 18.25
N LEU A 90 -25.70 -25.80 19.16
CA LEU A 90 -24.31 -25.99 19.55
C LEU A 90 -23.45 -26.55 18.41
N TYR A 91 -23.98 -27.48 17.60
CA TYR A 91 -23.26 -28.06 16.44
C TYR A 91 -23.13 -27.06 15.27
N SER A 92 -23.92 -25.98 15.22
CA SER A 92 -23.81 -24.98 14.16
C SER A 92 -22.47 -24.23 14.15
N GLY A 93 -21.84 -24.05 15.32
CA GLY A 93 -20.52 -23.42 15.45
C GLY A 93 -19.42 -24.19 14.72
N PRO A 94 -19.15 -25.46 15.13
CA PRO A 94 -18.14 -26.28 14.43
C PRO A 94 -18.44 -26.47 12.94
N PHE A 95 -19.71 -26.63 12.57
CA PHE A 95 -20.08 -26.75 11.16
C PHE A 95 -19.69 -25.50 10.35
N ALA A 96 -20.04 -24.31 10.87
CA ALA A 96 -19.68 -23.05 10.22
C ALA A 96 -18.15 -22.83 10.16
N ASP A 97 -17.44 -23.15 11.24
CA ASP A 97 -15.97 -23.05 11.29
C ASP A 97 -15.30 -24.00 10.29
N GLY A 98 -15.79 -25.23 10.18
CA GLY A 98 -15.28 -26.23 9.22
C GLY A 98 -15.45 -25.79 7.76
N LEU A 99 -16.65 -25.34 7.40
CA LEU A 99 -16.91 -24.85 6.03
C LEU A 99 -16.11 -23.59 5.72
N ALA A 100 -16.05 -22.65 6.63
CA ALA A 100 -15.27 -21.43 6.45
C ALA A 100 -13.77 -21.72 6.32
N PHE A 101 -13.24 -22.67 7.08
CA PHE A 101 -11.86 -23.14 6.98
C PHE A 101 -11.56 -23.75 5.60
N ILE A 102 -12.46 -24.59 5.07
CA ILE A 102 -12.29 -25.20 3.73
C ILE A 102 -12.22 -24.08 2.67
N ILE A 103 -13.14 -23.13 2.70
CA ILE A 103 -13.17 -22.03 1.73
C ILE A 103 -11.92 -21.16 1.87
N ALA A 104 -11.53 -20.81 3.09
CA ALA A 104 -10.32 -20.01 3.35
C ALA A 104 -9.08 -20.73 2.81
N SER A 105 -8.95 -22.02 3.04
CA SER A 105 -7.82 -22.84 2.58
C SER A 105 -7.76 -22.91 1.05
N ILE A 106 -8.88 -23.15 0.38
CA ILE A 106 -8.95 -23.20 -1.09
C ILE A 106 -8.55 -21.84 -1.69
N LEU A 107 -9.10 -20.74 -1.17
CA LEU A 107 -8.79 -19.42 -1.67
C LEU A 107 -7.32 -19.04 -1.42
N LEU A 108 -6.78 -19.37 -0.24
CA LEU A 108 -5.39 -19.14 0.11
C LEU A 108 -4.44 -19.92 -0.79
N ILE A 109 -4.66 -21.23 -0.96
CA ILE A 109 -3.84 -22.08 -1.81
C ILE A 109 -3.85 -21.60 -3.26
N ASN A 110 -5.03 -21.26 -3.78
CA ASN A 110 -5.16 -20.75 -5.14
C ASN A 110 -4.42 -19.43 -5.33
N GLU A 111 -4.45 -18.56 -4.32
CA GLU A 111 -3.76 -17.27 -4.39
C GLU A 111 -2.25 -17.44 -4.28
N VAL A 112 -1.77 -18.26 -3.35
CA VAL A 112 -0.33 -18.56 -3.21
C VAL A 112 0.21 -19.21 -4.48
N ARG A 113 -0.53 -20.14 -5.11
CA ARG A 113 -0.15 -20.72 -6.41
C ARG A 113 -0.07 -19.68 -7.51
N LYS A 114 -1.02 -18.71 -7.56
CA LYS A 114 -0.98 -17.62 -8.55
C LYS A 114 0.24 -16.71 -8.34
N LEU A 115 0.55 -16.38 -7.10
CA LEU A 115 1.74 -15.58 -6.77
C LEU A 115 3.03 -16.33 -7.14
N LYS A 116 3.13 -17.62 -6.81
CA LYS A 116 4.28 -18.45 -7.17
C LYS A 116 4.45 -18.56 -8.68
N ASN A 117 3.38 -18.88 -9.41
CA ASN A 117 3.42 -19.00 -10.87
C ASN A 117 3.72 -17.65 -11.54
N GLY A 118 3.24 -16.53 -10.99
CA GLY A 118 3.57 -15.18 -11.45
C GLY A 118 5.05 -14.87 -11.25
N THR A 119 5.62 -15.24 -10.12
CA THR A 119 7.05 -15.10 -9.81
C THR A 119 7.90 -16.01 -10.71
N GLU A 120 7.52 -17.28 -10.89
CA GLU A 120 8.23 -18.21 -11.79
C GLU A 120 8.14 -17.78 -13.26
N LYS A 121 7.01 -17.23 -13.69
CA LYS A 121 6.84 -16.68 -15.05
C LYS A 121 7.71 -15.43 -15.26
N ASN A 122 7.80 -14.55 -14.27
CA ASN A 122 8.70 -13.40 -14.30
C ASN A 122 10.18 -13.81 -14.29
N ILE A 123 10.55 -14.83 -13.49
CA ILE A 123 11.92 -15.36 -13.46
C ILE A 123 12.25 -16.09 -14.78
N ARG A 124 11.28 -16.80 -15.35
CA ARG A 124 11.45 -17.51 -16.63
C ARG A 124 11.52 -16.54 -17.81
N ASN A 125 10.70 -15.52 -17.83
CA ASN A 125 10.78 -14.44 -18.80
C ASN A 125 12.13 -13.69 -18.65
N LYS A 126 12.55 -13.37 -17.42
CA LYS A 126 13.86 -12.76 -17.16
C LYS A 126 15.06 -13.64 -17.61
N LYS A 127 14.92 -15.00 -17.61
CA LYS A 127 15.94 -15.93 -18.14
C LYS A 127 15.83 -16.14 -19.66
N VAL A 128 14.66 -15.95 -20.25
CA VAL A 128 14.47 -16.04 -21.71
C VAL A 128 14.89 -14.73 -22.36
N ASP A 129 14.64 -13.58 -21.70
CA ASP A 129 15.00 -12.25 -22.21
C ASP A 129 16.52 -11.97 -22.18
N THR A 130 17.33 -12.78 -21.45
CA THR A 130 18.80 -12.69 -21.51
C THR A 130 19.43 -13.30 -22.75
N ASN A 131 18.63 -13.95 -23.64
CA ASN A 131 19.17 -14.60 -24.86
C ASN A 131 18.56 -14.11 -26.18
N ILE A 132 17.76 -13.05 -26.18
CA ILE A 132 17.19 -12.51 -27.42
C ILE A 132 17.31 -10.97 -27.42
N ASN A 133 18.20 -10.49 -28.28
CA ASN A 133 18.33 -9.12 -28.77
C ASN A 133 18.82 -8.02 -27.82
N ASN A 134 20.14 -7.82 -27.85
CA ASN A 134 20.82 -6.54 -27.54
C ASN A 134 20.46 -5.45 -28.56
N ASN A 135 19.22 -5.03 -28.69
CA ASN A 135 18.81 -3.83 -29.44
C ASN A 135 17.36 -3.45 -29.16
N GLU A 136 16.89 -3.51 -27.91
CA GLU A 136 15.62 -2.90 -27.53
C GLU A 136 15.86 -1.61 -26.78
N ASN A 137 15.18 -0.55 -27.20
CA ASN A 137 15.17 0.80 -26.68
C ASN A 137 15.12 0.80 -25.13
N LYS A 138 16.28 1.02 -24.52
CA LYS A 138 16.39 1.15 -23.07
C LYS A 138 15.66 2.43 -22.68
N HIS A 139 14.49 2.33 -22.06
CA HIS A 139 13.74 3.48 -21.58
C HIS A 139 14.58 4.27 -20.58
N ILE A 140 14.51 5.59 -20.66
CA ILE A 140 15.16 6.50 -19.75
C ILE A 140 14.11 6.96 -18.74
N ILE A 141 14.20 6.49 -17.52
CA ILE A 141 13.28 6.85 -16.45
C ILE A 141 14.01 7.77 -15.47
N ILE A 142 13.46 8.96 -15.23
CA ILE A 142 14.00 9.92 -14.27
C ILE A 142 12.95 10.15 -13.20
N THR A 143 13.27 9.80 -11.95
CA THR A 143 12.42 10.15 -10.81
C THR A 143 12.99 11.39 -10.10
N LEU A 144 12.14 12.38 -9.82
CA LEU A 144 12.56 13.63 -9.25
C LEU A 144 11.78 13.95 -7.97
N SER A 145 12.42 13.73 -6.82
CA SER A 145 11.97 14.18 -5.51
C SER A 145 12.50 15.60 -5.24
N ARG A 146 11.73 16.43 -4.51
CA ARG A 146 12.06 17.86 -4.40
C ARG A 146 11.48 18.50 -3.15
N GLU A 147 12.19 19.43 -2.56
CA GLU A 147 11.65 20.34 -1.56
C GLU A 147 10.71 21.38 -2.19
N TYR A 148 9.76 21.89 -1.39
CA TYR A 148 8.85 22.95 -1.86
C TYR A 148 9.62 24.27 -2.05
N GLY A 149 9.42 24.91 -3.20
CA GLY A 149 10.17 26.13 -3.56
C GLY A 149 11.60 25.89 -4.06
N SER A 150 12.09 24.64 -4.13
CA SER A 150 13.43 24.36 -4.66
C SER A 150 13.56 24.50 -6.19
N GLY A 151 12.48 24.76 -6.92
CA GLY A 151 12.49 24.78 -8.38
C GLY A 151 12.49 23.40 -9.04
N GLY A 152 12.48 22.30 -8.26
CA GLY A 152 12.59 20.92 -8.78
C GLY A 152 11.52 20.56 -9.80
N ARG A 153 10.25 21.04 -9.65
CA ARG A 153 9.21 20.83 -10.66
C ARG A 153 9.57 21.44 -12.01
N TYR A 154 10.12 22.66 -11.98
CA TYR A 154 10.54 23.37 -13.18
C TYR A 154 11.76 22.72 -13.83
N ILE A 155 12.73 22.26 -13.02
CA ILE A 155 13.86 21.45 -13.50
C ILE A 155 13.37 20.19 -14.21
N GLY A 156 12.41 19.44 -13.61
CA GLY A 156 11.83 18.26 -14.23
C GLY A 156 11.17 18.56 -15.59
N LYS A 157 10.48 19.71 -15.69
CA LYS A 157 9.89 20.17 -16.95
C LYS A 157 10.95 20.44 -18.01
N LEU A 158 12.01 21.20 -17.66
CA LEU A 158 13.10 21.49 -18.57
C LEU A 158 13.85 20.23 -19.04
N VAL A 159 14.05 19.25 -18.15
CA VAL A 159 14.66 17.96 -18.49
C VAL A 159 13.80 17.20 -19.47
N ALA A 160 12.48 17.11 -19.21
CA ALA A 160 11.54 16.43 -20.09
C ALA A 160 11.53 17.06 -21.50
N GLU A 161 11.47 18.40 -21.57
CA GLU A 161 11.52 19.15 -22.82
C GLU A 161 12.83 18.95 -23.60
N LYS A 162 13.99 19.03 -22.93
CA LYS A 162 15.32 18.85 -23.55
C LYS A 162 15.56 17.45 -24.05
N LEU A 163 15.05 16.43 -23.36
CA LEU A 163 15.19 15.03 -23.75
C LEU A 163 14.06 14.53 -24.68
N GLY A 164 13.02 15.34 -24.90
CA GLY A 164 11.88 14.96 -25.72
C GLY A 164 11.05 13.82 -25.12
N ILE A 165 11.00 13.68 -23.78
CA ILE A 165 10.29 12.64 -23.06
C ILE A 165 9.13 13.23 -22.25
N LYS A 166 8.16 12.40 -21.83
CA LYS A 166 7.00 12.87 -21.10
C LYS A 166 7.30 13.24 -19.66
N LEU A 167 6.55 14.22 -19.16
CA LEU A 167 6.57 14.62 -17.75
C LEU A 167 5.27 14.16 -17.07
N TYR A 168 5.41 13.37 -16.02
CA TYR A 168 4.31 12.91 -15.18
C TYR A 168 4.28 13.67 -13.86
N ASP A 169 3.44 14.69 -13.78
CA ASP A 169 3.18 15.48 -12.57
C ASP A 169 1.66 15.72 -12.43
N LYS A 170 1.12 16.76 -13.07
CA LYS A 170 -0.32 17.06 -12.99
C LYS A 170 -1.15 16.11 -13.85
N GLU A 171 -0.66 15.80 -15.06
CA GLU A 171 -1.30 14.83 -15.95
C GLU A 171 -1.40 13.46 -15.30
N PHE A 172 -0.40 13.05 -14.54
CA PHE A 172 -0.40 11.81 -13.79
C PHE A 172 -1.58 11.69 -12.80
N ILE A 173 -1.91 12.79 -12.08
CA ILE A 173 -3.10 12.82 -11.20
C ILE A 173 -4.38 12.64 -12.02
N THR A 174 -4.45 13.24 -13.20
CA THR A 174 -5.60 13.09 -14.10
C THR A 174 -5.75 11.65 -14.58
N GLU A 175 -4.67 11.01 -14.98
CA GLU A 175 -4.66 9.61 -15.40
C GLU A 175 -5.12 8.67 -14.26
N ILE A 176 -4.64 8.90 -13.03
CA ILE A 176 -5.15 8.19 -11.84
C ILE A 176 -6.66 8.41 -11.68
N ALA A 177 -7.14 9.63 -11.81
CA ALA A 177 -8.55 9.96 -11.66
C ALA A 177 -9.41 9.22 -12.69
N GLU A 178 -8.99 9.18 -13.95
CA GLU A 178 -9.69 8.49 -15.03
C GLU A 178 -9.71 6.97 -14.82
N GLU A 179 -8.57 6.36 -14.51
CA GLU A 179 -8.46 4.90 -14.31
C GLU A 179 -9.21 4.40 -13.07
N THR A 180 -9.32 5.23 -12.04
CA THR A 180 -9.97 4.86 -10.78
C THR A 180 -11.43 5.28 -10.70
N GLY A 181 -11.94 6.12 -11.62
CA GLY A 181 -13.26 6.73 -11.56
C GLY A 181 -13.42 7.73 -10.41
N LEU A 182 -12.32 8.18 -9.79
CA LEU A 182 -12.32 9.17 -8.73
C LEU A 182 -12.20 10.58 -9.32
N SER A 183 -12.98 11.54 -8.80
CA SER A 183 -12.82 12.94 -9.18
C SER A 183 -11.49 13.51 -8.66
N GLU A 184 -10.91 14.49 -9.40
CA GLU A 184 -9.71 15.21 -8.95
C GLU A 184 -9.87 15.81 -7.54
N GLU A 185 -11.07 16.26 -7.20
CA GLU A 185 -11.41 16.87 -5.92
C GLU A 185 -11.35 15.83 -4.78
N TYR A 186 -11.82 14.62 -5.01
CA TYR A 186 -11.75 13.50 -4.07
C TYR A 186 -10.30 13.06 -3.80
N ILE A 187 -9.44 13.06 -4.83
CA ILE A 187 -8.02 12.74 -4.70
C ILE A 187 -7.32 13.81 -3.85
N LYS A 188 -7.57 15.09 -4.14
CA LYS A 188 -7.00 16.22 -3.38
C LYS A 188 -7.47 16.25 -1.92
N GLU A 189 -8.76 16.00 -1.67
CA GLU A 189 -9.30 15.93 -0.30
C GLU A 189 -8.67 14.79 0.52
N ASN A 190 -8.43 13.65 -0.09
CA ASN A 190 -7.80 12.53 0.61
C ASN A 190 -6.30 12.73 0.83
N GLU A 191 -5.62 13.46 -0.04
CA GLU A 191 -4.24 13.91 0.22
C GLU A 191 -4.17 14.88 1.42
N GLN A 192 -5.15 15.78 1.58
CA GLN A 192 -5.21 16.73 2.68
C GLN A 192 -5.70 16.11 4.00
N LYS A 193 -6.63 15.15 3.97
CA LYS A 193 -7.12 14.46 5.18
C LYS A 193 -6.03 13.68 5.92
N ARG A 194 -4.95 13.26 5.25
CA ARG A 194 -3.77 12.66 5.89
C ARG A 194 -3.08 13.58 6.89
N GLU A 195 -3.18 14.90 6.74
CA GLU A 195 -2.61 15.86 7.71
C GLU A 195 -3.22 15.68 9.10
N ASN A 196 -4.50 15.38 9.18
CA ASN A 196 -5.23 15.32 10.44
C ASN A 196 -5.23 13.92 11.09
N LEU A 197 -4.99 12.86 10.31
CA LEU A 197 -5.04 11.47 10.79
C LEU A 197 -3.75 10.97 11.43
N SER A 198 -2.60 11.58 11.12
CA SER A 198 -1.33 11.22 11.77
C SER A 198 -1.28 11.57 13.26
N ILE A 199 -2.20 12.40 13.75
CA ILE A 199 -2.29 12.84 15.15
C ILE A 199 -3.20 11.91 15.98
N LEU A 200 -4.08 11.12 15.36
CA LEU A 200 -5.12 10.31 16.03
C LEU A 200 -4.90 8.80 15.95
N ASN A 201 -3.74 8.32 15.50
CA ASN A 201 -3.50 6.91 15.25
C ASN A 201 -3.16 6.12 16.52
N ASN A 202 -4.15 5.93 17.38
CA ASN A 202 -4.21 4.88 18.40
C ASN A 202 -5.59 4.19 18.34
N GLY A 203 -5.95 3.62 17.21
CA GLY A 203 -7.25 2.93 17.11
C GLY A 203 -7.31 2.04 15.87
N TYR A 204 -7.48 0.78 16.10
CA TYR A 204 -7.77 -0.29 15.15
C TYR A 204 -8.79 0.12 14.07
N TYR A 205 -8.33 0.38 12.85
CA TYR A 205 -9.19 0.42 11.67
C TYR A 205 -8.88 -0.77 10.76
N PHE A 206 -9.80 -1.72 10.75
CA PHE A 206 -9.86 -2.85 9.81
C PHE A 206 -10.37 -2.34 8.45
N GLY A 207 -9.46 -1.94 7.56
CA GLY A 207 -9.73 -1.57 6.17
C GLY A 207 -8.54 -0.82 5.59
N LEU A 208 -8.20 -1.05 4.32
CA LEU A 208 -7.31 -0.15 3.60
C LEU A 208 -7.94 1.24 3.64
N ASN A 209 -7.22 2.22 4.19
CA ASN A 209 -7.65 3.60 4.12
C ASN A 209 -7.70 4.01 2.63
N ASN A 210 -8.66 4.84 2.23
CA ASN A 210 -8.76 5.36 0.86
C ASN A 210 -7.41 5.87 0.30
N ALA A 211 -6.56 6.36 1.20
CA ALA A 211 -5.21 6.81 0.88
C ALA A 211 -4.24 5.67 0.53
N ASP A 212 -4.37 4.49 1.14
CA ASP A 212 -3.52 3.33 0.82
C ASP A 212 -3.97 2.69 -0.50
N GLU A 213 -5.28 2.69 -0.75
CA GLU A 213 -5.83 2.27 -2.03
C GLU A 213 -5.35 3.18 -3.17
N LEU A 214 -5.35 4.49 -2.95
CA LEU A 214 -4.82 5.46 -3.89
C LEU A 214 -3.33 5.22 -4.17
N PHE A 215 -2.51 5.03 -3.14
CA PHE A 215 -1.08 4.77 -3.31
C PHE A 215 -0.80 3.47 -4.09
N ILE A 216 -1.60 2.41 -3.87
CA ILE A 216 -1.49 1.16 -4.64
C ILE A 216 -1.82 1.40 -6.12
N LYS A 217 -2.83 2.21 -6.42
CA LYS A 217 -3.21 2.58 -7.79
C LYS A 217 -2.12 3.43 -8.46
N GLU A 218 -1.63 4.47 -7.76
CA GLU A 218 -0.49 5.28 -8.19
C GLU A 218 0.74 4.41 -8.51
N SER A 219 1.07 3.46 -7.63
CA SER A 219 2.21 2.56 -7.82
C SER A 219 2.08 1.68 -9.05
N LYS A 220 0.86 1.25 -9.39
CA LYS A 220 0.61 0.46 -10.62
C LYS A 220 0.80 1.32 -11.87
N ILE A 221 0.29 2.55 -11.86
CA ILE A 221 0.42 3.48 -12.98
C ILE A 221 1.88 3.86 -13.19
N ILE A 222 2.62 4.18 -12.12
CA ILE A 222 4.06 4.48 -12.19
C ILE A 222 4.83 3.33 -12.85
N LYS A 223 4.57 2.09 -12.47
CA LYS A 223 5.22 0.92 -13.07
C LYS A 223 4.84 0.75 -14.53
N LYS A 224 3.55 0.89 -14.86
CA LYS A 224 3.04 0.79 -16.24
C LYS A 224 3.70 1.82 -17.15
N VAL A 225 3.69 3.09 -16.76
CA VAL A 225 4.32 4.18 -17.53
C VAL A 225 5.81 3.95 -17.74
N ALA A 226 6.53 3.52 -16.68
CA ALA A 226 7.95 3.22 -16.76
C ALA A 226 8.27 1.99 -17.64
N ASP A 227 7.31 1.09 -17.86
CA ASP A 227 7.45 -0.06 -18.76
C ASP A 227 7.16 0.32 -20.23
N GLU A 228 6.35 1.34 -20.46
CA GLU A 228 5.83 1.70 -21.79
C GLU A 228 6.68 2.77 -22.48
N GLU A 229 7.27 3.72 -21.73
CA GLU A 229 7.98 4.85 -22.35
C GLU A 229 9.04 5.51 -21.46
N SER A 230 9.94 6.27 -22.07
CA SER A 230 10.88 7.13 -21.36
C SER A 230 10.15 8.33 -20.76
N CYS A 231 10.40 8.65 -19.49
CA CYS A 231 9.66 9.71 -18.80
C CYS A 231 10.40 10.32 -17.62
N VAL A 232 9.93 11.52 -17.22
CA VAL A 232 10.27 12.16 -15.94
C VAL A 232 9.07 12.07 -15.02
N ILE A 233 9.22 11.48 -13.84
CA ILE A 233 8.17 11.35 -12.84
C ILE A 233 8.51 12.22 -11.62
N VAL A 234 7.63 13.15 -11.27
CA VAL A 234 7.87 14.12 -10.20
C VAL A 234 7.14 13.76 -8.92
N GLY A 235 7.86 13.22 -7.94
CA GLY A 235 7.36 12.84 -6.62
C GLY A 235 6.67 11.49 -6.58
N ARG A 236 5.59 11.35 -5.77
CA ARG A 236 4.77 10.12 -5.64
C ARG A 236 5.54 8.88 -5.16
N CYS A 237 6.67 9.05 -4.47
CA CYS A 237 7.56 7.96 -4.08
C CYS A 237 8.05 7.10 -5.27
N ALA A 238 8.12 7.70 -6.49
CA ALA A 238 8.47 6.97 -7.70
C ALA A 238 9.87 6.37 -7.62
N ASP A 239 10.81 7.05 -6.98
CA ASP A 239 12.15 6.57 -6.66
C ASP A 239 12.14 5.24 -5.88
N TYR A 240 11.23 5.10 -4.90
CA TYR A 240 11.06 3.88 -4.13
C TYR A 240 10.26 2.81 -4.88
N ILE A 241 9.20 3.21 -5.59
CA ILE A 241 8.36 2.28 -6.36
C ILE A 241 9.18 1.58 -7.45
N LEU A 242 10.11 2.30 -8.07
CA LEU A 242 10.97 1.81 -9.14
C LEU A 242 12.38 1.40 -8.68
N ARG A 243 12.62 1.27 -7.36
CA ARG A 243 13.95 1.02 -6.77
C ARG A 243 14.68 -0.22 -7.28
N ASN A 244 13.95 -1.21 -7.79
CA ASN A 244 14.51 -2.47 -8.29
C ASN A 244 14.85 -2.44 -9.78
N ARG A 245 14.71 -1.28 -10.44
CA ARG A 245 15.06 -1.10 -11.86
C ARG A 245 16.42 -0.44 -12.00
N GLU A 246 17.21 -0.89 -12.96
CA GLU A 246 18.56 -0.36 -13.26
C GLU A 246 18.52 0.84 -14.22
N ASP A 247 17.43 0.99 -14.98
CA ASP A 247 17.20 2.04 -15.97
C ASP A 247 16.61 3.34 -15.38
N VAL A 248 16.56 3.46 -14.05
CA VAL A 248 16.03 4.63 -13.34
C VAL A 248 17.16 5.52 -12.83
N LEU A 249 17.05 6.82 -13.06
CA LEU A 249 17.88 7.85 -12.42
C LEU A 249 17.07 8.57 -11.35
N LYS A 250 17.49 8.43 -10.09
CA LYS A 250 16.79 8.99 -8.91
C LYS A 250 17.45 10.29 -8.48
N ILE A 251 16.70 11.39 -8.53
CA ILE A 251 17.19 12.74 -8.25
C ILE A 251 16.43 13.36 -7.11
N PHE A 252 17.15 14.07 -6.22
CA PHE A 252 16.59 14.92 -5.18
C PHE A 252 17.04 16.38 -5.39
N VAL A 253 16.07 17.30 -5.44
CA VAL A 253 16.35 18.74 -5.59
C VAL A 253 16.01 19.48 -4.31
N TYR A 254 16.99 20.20 -3.77
CA TYR A 254 16.84 21.00 -2.57
C TYR A 254 17.34 22.45 -2.79
N SER A 255 17.06 23.33 -1.83
CA SER A 255 17.40 24.74 -1.90
C SER A 255 17.42 25.33 -0.50
N ASP A 256 18.15 26.42 -0.31
CA ASP A 256 18.18 27.15 0.94
C ASP A 256 16.84 27.85 1.22
N MET A 257 16.52 28.03 2.51
CA MET A 257 15.20 28.53 2.92
C MET A 257 14.90 29.93 2.34
N GLU A 258 15.88 30.80 2.24
CA GLU A 258 15.72 32.16 1.71
C GLU A 258 15.27 32.13 0.24
N ASN A 259 15.95 31.33 -0.57
CA ASN A 259 15.63 31.16 -1.98
C ASN A 259 14.32 30.44 -2.21
N LYS A 260 13.97 29.48 -1.34
CA LYS A 260 12.64 28.85 -1.35
C LYS A 260 11.52 29.85 -1.07
N ILE A 261 11.73 30.79 -0.11
CA ILE A 261 10.77 31.83 0.21
C ILE A 261 10.62 32.80 -0.98
N GLU A 262 11.73 33.22 -1.59
CA GLU A 262 11.69 34.10 -2.75
C GLU A 262 10.93 33.47 -3.91
N ARG A 263 11.24 32.25 -4.27
CA ARG A 263 10.53 31.51 -5.33
C ARG A 263 9.05 31.27 -4.98
N ALA A 264 8.76 30.93 -3.74
CA ALA A 264 7.38 30.70 -3.30
C ALA A 264 6.55 31.99 -3.37
N THR A 265 7.12 33.11 -3.03
CA THR A 265 6.46 34.41 -3.15
C THR A 265 6.27 34.82 -4.61
N LYS A 266 7.31 34.68 -5.44
CA LYS A 266 7.31 35.13 -6.83
C LYS A 266 6.43 34.28 -7.75
N PHE A 267 6.44 32.92 -7.58
CA PHE A 267 5.83 32.01 -8.53
C PHE A 267 4.56 31.32 -8.00
N TYR A 268 4.39 31.25 -6.66
CA TYR A 268 3.23 30.59 -6.06
C TYR A 268 2.31 31.56 -5.32
N GLY A 269 2.60 32.86 -5.35
CA GLY A 269 1.75 33.91 -4.77
C GLY A 269 1.66 33.89 -3.23
N LEU A 270 2.61 33.23 -2.54
CA LEU A 270 2.61 33.19 -1.09
C LEU A 270 3.05 34.53 -0.51
N ASN A 271 2.43 34.93 0.61
CA ASN A 271 2.91 36.10 1.37
C ASN A 271 4.26 35.72 2.03
N LYS A 272 5.25 36.63 1.93
CA LYS A 272 6.60 36.44 2.45
C LYS A 272 6.64 36.08 3.93
N GLU A 273 5.74 36.66 4.74
CA GLU A 273 5.64 36.39 6.18
C GLU A 273 5.16 34.96 6.50
N SER A 274 4.27 34.39 5.70
CA SER A 274 3.72 33.04 5.88
C SER A 274 4.48 31.98 5.10
N ALA A 275 5.29 32.38 4.10
CA ALA A 275 5.94 31.45 3.17
C ALA A 275 6.80 30.40 3.88
N LYS A 276 7.61 30.79 4.88
CA LYS A 276 8.45 29.85 5.64
C LYS A 276 7.61 28.77 6.35
N LYS A 277 6.49 29.16 6.95
CA LYS A 277 5.59 28.25 7.64
C LYS A 277 4.97 27.25 6.66
N GLU A 278 4.53 27.73 5.51
CA GLU A 278 3.91 26.93 4.48
C GLU A 278 4.92 25.97 3.80
N ILE A 279 6.14 26.43 3.51
CA ILE A 279 7.21 25.59 2.99
C ILE A 279 7.50 24.44 3.95
N ASN A 280 7.67 24.73 5.24
CA ASN A 280 7.92 23.71 6.25
C ASN A 280 6.74 22.73 6.38
N ARG A 281 5.50 23.23 6.29
CA ARG A 281 4.29 22.41 6.32
C ARG A 281 4.28 21.41 5.17
N ILE A 282 4.48 21.90 3.94
CA ILE A 282 4.44 21.06 2.74
C ILE A 282 5.59 20.04 2.75
N ASP A 283 6.81 20.46 3.10
CA ASP A 283 7.96 19.56 3.16
C ASP A 283 7.78 18.49 4.24
N LYS A 284 7.19 18.83 5.39
CA LYS A 284 6.84 17.86 6.44
C LYS A 284 5.80 16.85 5.95
N LEU A 285 4.81 17.28 5.19
CA LEU A 285 3.81 16.39 4.60
C LEU A 285 4.46 15.38 3.63
N ARG A 286 5.34 15.86 2.74
CA ARG A 286 6.08 15.00 1.82
C ARG A 286 6.94 14.00 2.56
N ALA A 287 7.68 14.44 3.59
CA ALA A 287 8.51 13.58 4.42
C ALA A 287 7.69 12.50 5.15
N ASN A 288 6.54 12.88 5.74
CA ASN A 288 5.64 11.94 6.42
C ASN A 288 5.04 10.92 5.44
N HIS A 289 4.58 11.37 4.27
CA HIS A 289 4.07 10.50 3.22
C HIS A 289 5.12 9.51 2.74
N TYR A 290 6.32 9.98 2.47
CA TYR A 290 7.43 9.14 2.05
C TYR A 290 7.78 8.10 3.13
N LYS A 291 7.95 8.53 4.38
CA LYS A 291 8.25 7.65 5.51
C LYS A 291 7.17 6.59 5.73
N TYR A 292 5.90 6.96 5.59
CA TYR A 292 4.78 6.03 5.79
C TYR A 292 4.79 4.87 4.79
N TYR A 293 5.09 5.15 3.50
CA TYR A 293 5.06 4.11 2.46
C TYR A 293 6.38 3.41 2.20
N THR A 294 7.49 4.01 2.62
CA THR A 294 8.83 3.50 2.29
C THR A 294 9.62 3.08 3.52
N GLU A 295 9.18 3.49 4.71
CA GLU A 295 9.90 3.39 5.99
C GLU A 295 11.24 4.15 6.03
N ASN A 296 11.64 4.82 4.94
CA ASN A 296 12.87 5.57 4.78
C ASN A 296 12.69 7.07 5.11
N ASP A 297 13.78 7.75 5.39
CA ASP A 297 13.79 9.22 5.48
C ASP A 297 13.83 9.84 4.08
N TRP A 298 12.87 10.73 3.80
CA TRP A 298 12.76 11.40 2.50
C TRP A 298 13.99 12.24 2.12
N ARG A 299 14.71 12.78 3.11
CA ARG A 299 15.91 13.59 2.90
C ARG A 299 17.21 12.80 2.96
N ASP A 300 17.14 11.51 3.18
CA ASP A 300 18.34 10.68 3.16
C ASP A 300 18.87 10.58 1.72
N LYS A 301 20.08 11.15 1.54
CA LYS A 301 20.76 11.14 0.25
C LYS A 301 21.03 9.75 -0.31
N SER A 302 21.07 8.72 0.53
CA SER A 302 21.28 7.33 0.11
C SER A 302 20.11 6.76 -0.72
N ASN A 303 18.95 7.41 -0.69
CA ASN A 303 17.80 7.03 -1.52
C ASN A 303 17.93 7.49 -2.98
N TYR A 304 18.90 8.38 -3.28
CA TYR A 304 19.01 9.07 -4.57
C TYR A 304 20.38 8.88 -5.18
N ASP A 305 20.43 8.82 -6.52
CA ASP A 305 21.68 8.76 -7.26
C ASP A 305 22.34 10.13 -7.33
N ILE A 306 21.54 11.22 -7.34
CA ILE A 306 22.01 12.61 -7.41
C ILE A 306 21.17 13.51 -6.49
N CYS A 307 21.85 14.33 -5.71
CA CYS A 307 21.25 15.41 -4.94
C CYS A 307 21.72 16.77 -5.47
N ILE A 308 20.81 17.63 -5.89
CA ILE A 308 21.11 18.91 -6.55
C ILE A 308 20.68 20.08 -5.66
N ASN A 309 21.63 20.95 -5.33
CA ASN A 309 21.34 22.27 -4.80
C ASN A 309 21.03 23.23 -5.96
N SER A 310 19.76 23.60 -6.11
CA SER A 310 19.33 24.46 -7.21
C SER A 310 19.78 25.93 -7.05
N ASP A 311 20.24 26.33 -5.89
CA ASP A 311 20.74 27.68 -5.66
C ASP A 311 22.17 27.84 -6.16
N ALA A 312 22.98 26.80 -5.99
CA ALA A 312 24.38 26.80 -6.45
C ALA A 312 24.48 26.75 -7.98
N LEU A 313 23.54 26.08 -8.65
CA LEU A 313 23.62 25.84 -10.08
C LEU A 313 22.64 26.69 -10.92
N GLY A 314 21.56 27.14 -10.33
CA GLY A 314 20.41 27.63 -11.08
C GLY A 314 19.61 26.47 -11.70
N VAL A 315 18.34 26.73 -12.06
CA VAL A 315 17.43 25.70 -12.56
C VAL A 315 17.77 25.24 -13.98
N GLU A 316 18.25 26.15 -14.83
CA GLU A 316 18.67 25.86 -16.21
C GLU A 316 19.89 24.94 -16.22
N LYS A 317 20.95 25.32 -15.47
CA LYS A 317 22.19 24.52 -15.42
C LYS A 317 21.99 23.17 -14.76
N ALA A 318 21.15 23.11 -13.71
CA ALA A 318 20.76 21.85 -13.10
C ALA A 318 20.09 20.90 -14.11
N SER A 319 19.20 21.42 -14.96
CA SER A 319 18.56 20.63 -16.02
C SER A 319 19.55 20.14 -17.09
N GLU A 320 20.54 20.96 -17.46
CA GLU A 320 21.61 20.57 -18.41
C GLU A 320 22.45 19.41 -17.84
N ILE A 321 22.90 19.53 -16.60
CA ILE A 321 23.70 18.48 -15.93
C ILE A 321 22.93 17.15 -15.89
N ILE A 322 21.62 17.19 -15.60
CA ILE A 322 20.79 15.98 -15.62
C ILE A 322 20.77 15.37 -17.02
N CYS A 323 20.54 16.19 -18.05
CA CYS A 323 20.53 15.72 -19.45
C CYS A 323 21.87 15.13 -19.88
N ASP A 324 22.98 15.77 -19.49
CA ASP A 324 24.34 15.27 -19.80
C ASP A 324 24.60 13.92 -19.14
N ILE A 325 24.20 13.73 -17.89
CA ILE A 325 24.34 12.43 -17.19
C ILE A 325 23.53 11.35 -17.90
N VAL A 326 22.29 11.66 -18.28
CA VAL A 326 21.42 10.73 -18.99
C VAL A 326 22.03 10.34 -20.35
N ASN A 327 22.48 11.31 -21.14
CA ASN A 327 23.06 11.07 -22.45
C ASN A 327 24.37 10.27 -22.35
N ASN A 328 25.19 10.52 -21.32
CA ASN A 328 26.43 9.76 -21.09
C ASN A 328 26.17 8.34 -20.57
N LYS A 329 25.10 8.09 -19.81
CA LYS A 329 24.70 6.72 -19.42
C LYS A 329 24.24 5.89 -20.62
N VAL A 330 23.59 6.51 -21.60
CA VAL A 330 23.14 5.83 -22.84
C VAL A 330 24.31 5.46 -23.74
N THR A 331 25.42 6.23 -23.71
CA THR A 331 26.62 5.98 -24.54
C THR A 331 27.58 4.96 -23.96
N VAL A 332 27.50 4.62 -22.68
CA VAL A 332 28.44 3.68 -21.99
C VAL A 332 27.84 2.29 -21.78
N SER A 333 26.59 2.09 -22.07
CA SER A 333 25.87 0.81 -21.98
C SER A 333 25.63 0.20 -23.34
#